data_4668501ba0a15e5725eed467ec4e17a5
#
_entry.id   4668501ba0a15e5725eed467ec4e17a5
#
_cell.length_a   1.000
_cell.length_b   1.000
_cell.length_c   1.000
_cell.angle_alpha   90.00
_cell.angle_beta   90.00
_cell.angle_gamma   90.00
#
_symmetry.space_group_name_H-M   'P 1'
#
loop_
_entity.id
_entity.type
_entity.pdbx_description
1 polymer ?
#
loop_
_entity_poly.entity_id
_entity_poly.type
_entity_poly.pdbx_seq_one_letter_code
_entity_poly.pdbx_strand_id
1 'polypeptide(L)'
;MDDQGYQDVGVFGSKTIRTPHLDNMANEGMKFTDFYSLAAVCSPSRAGLMTGCYPPRVGITKVLFPRDIIGLNPDETTIAEILKTKNYSTTAIGKWHIGHLPKFLPTNHGFDSYFGIPYSNDMDGVKGKSRNLDRAWVERDISPWNVPLLRNTKEIERPADQNSITKRYTQEAQKFIRNNKDNPFFLYLPHSMPHIPLFVSDDFYSNNPKEAYIRTIEEIDHSIGQILKTLKETGVDNNTLVIFTSDNGPWHLKLRHHGGSALPLRGAKFSTWEGGMRVPTIMRWPGKIPAGSVCKEIAAACDILPTFAKLAKAELPKHKIDGKNIWPLMSGEINAKSPHTDFYYYRGNGLRAIRSGNWKLHIGNNNKKQKTKQLPLTLYNLEKDISEKNDVAAKNQAVVNSLYKRAQAFDMELKTNARPPGKIN
;
A
#
# COMPACT_ATOMS: atom_id res chain seq x y z
N MET A 1 -4.62 -0.79 -2.53
CA MET A 1 -5.20 -2.14 -2.35
C MET A 1 -4.63 -2.75 -1.09
N ASP A 2 -5.27 -3.79 -0.54
CA ASP A 2 -4.81 -4.50 0.66
C ASP A 2 -4.40 -5.93 0.29
N ASP A 3 -3.13 -6.28 0.49
CA ASP A 3 -2.56 -7.60 0.16
C ASP A 3 -2.58 -7.99 -1.34
N GLN A 4 -2.62 -7.06 -2.27
CA GLN A 4 -2.61 -7.41 -3.69
C GLN A 4 -1.19 -7.73 -4.17
N GLY A 5 -1.04 -8.86 -4.86
CA GLY A 5 0.23 -9.33 -5.37
C GLY A 5 0.70 -8.61 -6.63
N TYR A 6 2.02 -8.65 -6.87
CA TYR A 6 2.66 -8.03 -8.03
C TYR A 6 2.09 -8.53 -9.35
N GLN A 7 1.80 -9.84 -9.46
CA GLN A 7 1.29 -10.46 -10.68
C GLN A 7 -0.24 -10.41 -10.83
N ASP A 8 -0.98 -9.86 -9.87
CA ASP A 8 -2.45 -9.96 -9.86
C ASP A 8 -3.17 -8.97 -10.81
N VAL A 9 -2.42 -8.25 -11.63
CA VAL A 9 -2.92 -7.32 -12.66
C VAL A 9 -2.45 -7.77 -14.04
N GLY A 10 -3.29 -7.65 -15.07
CA GLY A 10 -2.98 -8.10 -16.43
C GLY A 10 -1.66 -7.55 -16.95
N VAL A 11 -1.44 -6.23 -16.90
CA VAL A 11 -0.18 -5.57 -17.34
C VAL A 11 1.04 -5.93 -16.49
N PHE A 12 0.87 -6.59 -15.33
CA PHE A 12 1.94 -7.15 -14.51
C PHE A 12 2.07 -8.67 -14.66
N GLY A 13 1.32 -9.29 -15.59
CA GLY A 13 1.51 -10.68 -16.01
C GLY A 13 0.47 -11.67 -15.49
N SER A 14 -0.66 -11.22 -14.94
CA SER A 14 -1.77 -12.13 -14.66
C SER A 14 -2.31 -12.75 -15.95
N LYS A 15 -2.51 -14.07 -15.91
CA LYS A 15 -3.12 -14.82 -17.02
C LYS A 15 -4.54 -15.30 -16.72
N THR A 16 -4.95 -15.20 -15.46
CA THR A 16 -6.23 -15.74 -14.96
C THR A 16 -7.18 -14.66 -14.46
N ILE A 17 -6.66 -13.54 -13.98
CA ILE A 17 -7.44 -12.42 -13.48
C ILE A 17 -7.55 -11.37 -14.59
N ARG A 18 -8.75 -10.94 -14.92
CA ARG A 18 -9.00 -9.92 -15.94
C ARG A 18 -9.10 -8.54 -15.28
N THR A 19 -8.22 -7.64 -15.71
CA THR A 19 -8.17 -6.27 -15.17
C THR A 19 -8.16 -5.23 -16.30
N PRO A 20 -9.21 -5.21 -17.17
CA PRO A 20 -9.21 -4.36 -18.35
C PRO A 20 -9.12 -2.86 -18.05
N HIS A 21 -9.67 -2.41 -16.91
CA HIS A 21 -9.62 -0.99 -16.53
C HIS A 21 -8.25 -0.58 -16.02
N LEU A 22 -7.57 -1.43 -15.24
CA LEU A 22 -6.19 -1.22 -14.81
C LEU A 22 -5.22 -1.33 -15.97
N ASP A 23 -5.45 -2.28 -16.88
CA ASP A 23 -4.63 -2.42 -18.09
C ASP A 23 -4.77 -1.19 -18.98
N ASN A 24 -5.99 -0.65 -19.15
CA ASN A 24 -6.22 0.60 -19.84
C ASN A 24 -5.60 1.80 -19.11
N MET A 25 -5.70 1.85 -17.77
CA MET A 25 -5.04 2.89 -16.97
C MET A 25 -3.52 2.91 -17.19
N ALA A 26 -2.89 1.74 -17.34
CA ALA A 26 -1.46 1.63 -17.66
C ALA A 26 -1.16 2.08 -19.10
N ASN A 27 -2.04 1.78 -20.05
CA ASN A 27 -1.91 2.23 -21.43
C ASN A 27 -2.08 3.75 -21.57
N GLU A 28 -2.90 4.37 -20.73
CA GLU A 28 -3.10 5.82 -20.66
C GLU A 28 -2.10 6.54 -19.72
N GLY A 29 -1.22 5.79 -19.03
CA GLY A 29 -0.28 6.29 -18.04
C GLY A 29 1.06 5.55 -18.04
N MET A 30 1.64 5.39 -16.87
CA MET A 30 2.95 4.78 -16.66
C MET A 30 2.86 3.62 -15.67
N LYS A 31 3.46 2.49 -16.04
CA LYS A 31 3.68 1.33 -15.16
C LYS A 31 5.02 1.48 -14.44
N PHE A 32 5.01 1.42 -13.12
CA PHE A 32 6.22 1.35 -12.30
C PHE A 32 6.51 -0.11 -11.95
N THR A 33 7.64 -0.63 -12.40
CA THR A 33 8.02 -2.03 -12.15
C THR A 33 8.82 -2.19 -10.86
N ASP A 34 9.40 -1.13 -10.34
CA ASP A 34 10.26 -1.09 -9.15
C ASP A 34 9.73 -0.10 -8.10
N PHE A 35 8.42 -0.18 -7.84
CA PHE A 35 7.77 0.59 -6.77
C PHE A 35 7.60 -0.25 -5.51
N TYR A 36 7.94 0.35 -4.37
CA TYR A 36 7.99 -0.33 -3.09
C TYR A 36 7.00 0.21 -2.07
N SER A 37 6.28 -0.69 -1.43
CA SER A 37 5.67 -0.44 -0.13
C SER A 37 6.75 -0.32 0.96
N LEU A 38 6.45 0.33 2.09
CA LEU A 38 7.47 0.59 3.12
C LEU A 38 7.55 -0.49 4.20
N ALA A 39 6.64 -1.44 4.17
CA ALA A 39 6.66 -2.63 5.00
C ALA A 39 5.93 -3.77 4.28
N ALA A 40 6.23 -5.00 4.67
CA ALA A 40 5.54 -6.18 4.16
C ALA A 40 4.24 -6.49 4.94
N VAL A 41 3.63 -5.48 5.58
CA VAL A 41 2.36 -5.55 6.32
C VAL A 41 1.67 -4.18 6.37
N CYS A 42 0.34 -4.20 6.49
CA CYS A 42 -0.54 -3.07 6.24
C CYS A 42 -0.31 -1.82 7.12
N SER A 43 -0.47 -1.87 8.46
CA SER A 43 -0.40 -0.65 9.29
C SER A 43 0.93 0.12 9.14
N PRO A 44 2.11 -0.52 9.20
CA PRO A 44 3.37 0.18 8.97
C PRO A 44 3.47 0.78 7.56
N SER A 45 3.07 0.05 6.53
CA SER A 45 3.14 0.55 5.15
C SER A 45 2.24 1.75 4.93
N ARG A 46 1.00 1.72 5.48
CA ARG A 46 0.04 2.83 5.40
C ARG A 46 0.51 4.06 6.16
N ALA A 47 1.10 3.89 7.35
CA ALA A 47 1.72 4.99 8.09
C ALA A 47 2.84 5.65 7.28
N GLY A 48 3.69 4.85 6.64
CA GLY A 48 4.77 5.35 5.82
C GLY A 48 4.29 6.11 4.56
N LEU A 49 3.25 5.60 3.88
CA LEU A 49 2.61 6.31 2.77
C LEU A 49 2.10 7.69 3.21
N MET A 50 1.35 7.75 4.32
CA MET A 50 0.73 8.99 4.80
C MET A 50 1.74 10.04 5.23
N THR A 51 2.88 9.63 5.81
CA THR A 51 3.86 10.54 6.44
C THR A 51 5.13 10.79 5.63
N GLY A 52 5.33 10.06 4.53
CA GLY A 52 6.58 10.13 3.76
C GLY A 52 7.78 9.53 4.50
N CYS A 53 7.58 8.63 5.46
CA CYS A 53 8.62 8.10 6.34
C CYS A 53 8.71 6.58 6.32
N TYR A 54 9.90 6.02 6.56
CA TYR A 54 9.96 4.61 6.94
C TYR A 54 9.22 4.37 8.27
N PRO A 55 8.49 3.26 8.40
CA PRO A 55 7.63 2.99 9.56
C PRO A 55 8.30 3.10 10.93
N PRO A 56 9.57 2.68 11.12
CA PRO A 56 10.22 2.87 12.41
C PRO A 56 10.46 4.34 12.78
N ARG A 57 10.52 5.27 11.81
CA ARG A 57 10.67 6.71 12.08
C ARG A 57 9.45 7.31 12.77
N VAL A 58 8.26 6.77 12.51
CA VAL A 58 6.98 7.25 13.08
C VAL A 58 6.38 6.29 14.11
N GLY A 59 7.14 5.29 14.55
CA GLY A 59 6.77 4.38 15.63
C GLY A 59 5.68 3.36 15.30
N ILE A 60 5.16 3.31 14.06
CA ILE A 60 4.16 2.32 13.64
C ILE A 60 4.85 1.14 12.96
N THR A 61 5.30 0.18 13.74
CA THR A 61 6.20 -0.90 13.27
C THR A 61 5.55 -2.29 13.24
N LYS A 62 4.30 -2.40 13.70
CA LYS A 62 3.51 -3.64 13.71
C LYS A 62 2.10 -3.39 13.18
N VAL A 63 1.41 -4.45 12.83
CA VAL A 63 -0.04 -4.42 12.57
C VAL A 63 -0.75 -3.99 13.86
N LEU A 64 -1.65 -3.02 13.75
CA LEU A 64 -2.46 -2.52 14.85
C LEU A 64 -3.77 -3.31 14.94
N PHE A 65 -4.11 -3.75 16.14
CA PHE A 65 -5.32 -4.53 16.43
C PHE A 65 -6.36 -3.69 17.18
N PRO A 66 -7.64 -4.10 17.21
CA PRO A 66 -8.69 -3.39 17.95
C PRO A 66 -8.44 -3.17 19.44
N ARG A 67 -7.51 -3.93 20.03
CA ARG A 67 -7.07 -3.79 21.44
C ARG A 67 -5.91 -2.82 21.65
N ASP A 68 -5.26 -2.38 20.56
CA ASP A 68 -4.11 -1.48 20.67
C ASP A 68 -4.58 -0.06 20.99
N ILE A 69 -3.89 0.58 21.94
CA ILE A 69 -4.19 1.97 22.38
C ILE A 69 -3.29 2.99 21.68
N ILE A 70 -2.57 2.57 20.65
CA ILE A 70 -1.66 3.42 19.86
C ILE A 70 -2.20 3.62 18.45
N GLY A 71 -1.73 4.68 17.81
CA GLY A 71 -2.00 5.00 16.41
C GLY A 71 -0.95 5.95 15.87
N LEU A 72 -1.16 6.44 14.64
CA LEU A 72 -0.32 7.49 14.09
C LEU A 72 -0.37 8.70 15.01
N ASN A 73 0.81 9.22 15.39
CA ASN A 73 0.85 10.38 16.26
C ASN A 73 0.23 11.60 15.55
N PRO A 74 -0.73 12.32 16.17
CA PRO A 74 -1.30 13.53 15.59
C PRO A 74 -0.28 14.63 15.27
N ASP A 75 0.92 14.58 15.85
CA ASP A 75 2.02 15.51 15.52
C ASP A 75 2.72 15.17 14.21
N GLU A 76 2.44 13.99 13.61
CA GLU A 76 2.95 13.65 12.29
C GLU A 76 2.15 14.37 11.20
N THR A 77 2.86 14.94 10.24
CA THR A 77 2.22 15.60 9.10
C THR A 77 1.93 14.58 8.01
N THR A 78 0.67 14.50 7.60
CA THR A 78 0.20 13.60 6.54
C THR A 78 0.09 14.27 5.18
N ILE A 79 -0.09 13.47 4.13
CA ILE A 79 -0.42 13.98 2.78
C ILE A 79 -1.65 14.89 2.82
N ALA A 80 -2.69 14.50 3.56
CA ALA A 80 -3.94 15.28 3.62
C ALA A 80 -3.72 16.64 4.28
N GLU A 81 -2.96 16.70 5.38
CA GLU A 81 -2.64 17.96 6.06
C GLU A 81 -1.85 18.92 5.17
N ILE A 82 -0.85 18.41 4.44
CA ILE A 82 -0.10 19.23 3.49
C ILE A 82 -1.01 19.80 2.41
N LEU A 83 -1.87 18.98 1.80
CA LEU A 83 -2.75 19.40 0.71
C LEU A 83 -3.83 20.37 1.21
N LYS A 84 -4.31 20.24 2.45
CA LYS A 84 -5.23 21.22 3.06
C LYS A 84 -4.64 22.62 3.14
N THR A 85 -3.32 22.78 3.31
CA THR A 85 -2.67 24.11 3.28
C THR A 85 -2.82 24.81 1.92
N LYS A 86 -3.23 24.06 0.89
CA LYS A 86 -3.49 24.51 -0.49
C LYS A 86 -4.97 24.40 -0.89
N ASN A 87 -5.86 24.42 0.09
CA ASN A 87 -7.31 24.40 -0.08
C ASN A 87 -7.86 23.15 -0.80
N TYR A 88 -7.16 22.01 -0.70
CA TYR A 88 -7.73 20.75 -1.18
C TYR A 88 -8.84 20.27 -0.26
N SER A 89 -9.99 19.90 -0.84
CA SER A 89 -10.99 19.08 -0.16
C SER A 89 -10.45 17.67 -0.01
N THR A 90 -10.53 17.07 1.18
CA THR A 90 -9.84 15.80 1.47
C THR A 90 -10.79 14.75 2.01
N THR A 91 -10.72 13.52 1.51
CA THR A 91 -11.48 12.38 2.04
C THR A 91 -10.66 11.09 2.06
N ALA A 92 -10.90 10.28 3.10
CA ALA A 92 -10.47 8.88 3.15
C ALA A 92 -11.69 7.97 3.02
N ILE A 93 -11.66 7.01 2.09
CA ILE A 93 -12.75 6.06 1.87
C ILE A 93 -12.17 4.65 1.81
N GLY A 94 -12.42 3.84 2.85
CA GLY A 94 -11.91 2.47 2.94
C GLY A 94 -11.22 2.15 4.25
N LYS A 95 -10.26 1.22 4.22
CA LYS A 95 -9.50 0.74 5.39
C LYS A 95 -8.44 1.75 5.81
N TRP A 96 -8.55 2.27 7.03
CA TRP A 96 -7.54 3.18 7.62
C TRP A 96 -6.31 2.45 8.17
N HIS A 97 -6.47 1.71 9.23
CA HIS A 97 -5.53 0.78 9.86
C HIS A 97 -4.24 1.39 10.43
N ILE A 98 -4.23 2.66 10.76
CA ILE A 98 -3.11 3.31 11.47
C ILE A 98 -3.53 3.97 12.77
N GLY A 99 -4.52 3.37 13.44
CA GLY A 99 -5.14 3.76 14.70
C GLY A 99 -6.66 3.86 14.58
N HIS A 100 -7.37 3.18 15.47
CA HIS A 100 -8.84 3.05 15.41
C HIS A 100 -9.58 3.89 16.45
N LEU A 101 -8.86 4.34 17.50
CA LEU A 101 -9.46 5.19 18.52
C LEU A 101 -9.72 6.60 17.96
N PRO A 102 -10.74 7.32 18.46
CA PRO A 102 -11.17 8.59 17.85
C PRO A 102 -10.05 9.56 17.54
N LYS A 103 -9.06 9.71 18.45
CA LYS A 103 -7.88 10.57 18.28
C LYS A 103 -7.04 10.25 17.03
N PHE A 104 -7.08 9.02 16.55
CA PHE A 104 -6.22 8.51 15.47
C PHE A 104 -6.97 8.27 14.15
N LEU A 105 -8.26 8.62 14.08
CA LEU A 105 -9.06 8.47 12.86
C LEU A 105 -8.69 9.52 11.81
N PRO A 106 -8.98 9.28 10.52
CA PRO A 106 -8.57 10.15 9.42
C PRO A 106 -8.90 11.65 9.62
N THR A 107 -10.04 11.95 10.23
CA THR A 107 -10.47 13.33 10.49
C THR A 107 -9.55 14.11 11.45
N ASN A 108 -8.68 13.42 12.18
CA ASN A 108 -7.63 14.01 13.01
C ASN A 108 -6.25 14.00 12.35
N HIS A 109 -6.20 13.63 11.06
CA HIS A 109 -5.00 13.57 10.23
C HIS A 109 -5.21 14.26 8.87
N GLY A 110 -5.92 15.39 8.87
CA GLY A 110 -6.10 16.27 7.73
C GLY A 110 -7.23 15.92 6.77
N PHE A 111 -7.95 14.82 6.96
CA PHE A 111 -9.11 14.51 6.12
C PHE A 111 -10.38 15.23 6.62
N ASP A 112 -11.11 15.86 5.71
CA ASP A 112 -12.38 16.53 6.00
C ASP A 112 -13.49 15.52 6.27
N SER A 113 -13.40 14.35 5.66
CA SER A 113 -14.36 13.26 5.86
C SER A 113 -13.72 11.88 5.78
N TYR A 114 -14.39 10.92 6.42
CA TYR A 114 -14.02 9.52 6.42
C TYR A 114 -15.24 8.62 6.25
N PHE A 115 -15.13 7.60 5.40
CA PHE A 115 -16.09 6.51 5.29
C PHE A 115 -15.34 5.19 5.14
N GLY A 116 -15.42 4.29 6.13
CA GLY A 116 -14.66 3.04 6.01
C GLY A 116 -14.52 2.28 7.33
N ILE A 117 -13.66 1.26 7.29
CA ILE A 117 -13.32 0.42 8.44
C ILE A 117 -12.01 0.88 9.09
N PRO A 118 -11.95 1.01 10.43
CA PRO A 118 -10.80 1.61 11.11
C PRO A 118 -9.60 0.66 11.24
N TYR A 119 -9.78 -0.63 11.01
CA TYR A 119 -8.74 -1.68 11.02
C TYR A 119 -9.04 -2.74 9.95
N SER A 120 -8.36 -3.89 9.99
CA SER A 120 -8.53 -4.92 8.95
C SER A 120 -9.88 -5.63 9.06
N ASN A 121 -10.43 -6.02 7.92
CA ASN A 121 -11.74 -6.66 7.77
C ASN A 121 -11.83 -8.07 8.39
N ASP A 122 -10.70 -8.70 8.74
CA ASP A 122 -10.61 -9.99 9.42
C ASP A 122 -10.53 -9.89 10.95
N MET A 123 -10.49 -8.66 11.49
CA MET A 123 -10.37 -8.39 12.90
C MET A 123 -11.72 -8.39 13.62
N ASP A 124 -11.69 -8.22 14.96
CA ASP A 124 -12.87 -8.18 15.80
C ASP A 124 -13.76 -9.43 15.69
N GLY A 125 -13.10 -10.58 15.69
CA GLY A 125 -13.75 -11.86 15.48
C GLY A 125 -14.68 -12.28 16.60
N VAL A 126 -15.86 -12.77 16.23
CA VAL A 126 -16.88 -13.24 17.16
C VAL A 126 -16.50 -14.60 17.74
N LYS A 127 -16.53 -14.73 19.08
CA LYS A 127 -16.23 -15.98 19.78
C LYS A 127 -17.26 -17.06 19.40
N GLY A 128 -16.77 -18.26 19.11
CA GLY A 128 -17.60 -19.42 18.77
C GLY A 128 -18.07 -19.46 17.31
N LYS A 129 -17.82 -18.42 16.51
CA LYS A 129 -18.11 -18.45 15.06
C LYS A 129 -16.95 -19.04 14.27
N SER A 130 -17.27 -19.85 13.26
CA SER A 130 -16.28 -20.42 12.34
C SER A 130 -15.76 -19.34 11.39
N ARG A 131 -14.44 -19.28 11.21
CA ARG A 131 -13.76 -18.40 10.23
C ARG A 131 -13.22 -19.20 9.04
N ASN A 132 -13.96 -20.22 8.62
CA ASN A 132 -13.65 -20.96 7.40
C ASN A 132 -13.92 -20.05 6.19
N LEU A 133 -12.89 -19.76 5.40
CA LEU A 133 -12.96 -18.80 4.30
C LEU A 133 -13.83 -19.29 3.15
N ASP A 134 -13.74 -20.58 2.79
CA ASP A 134 -14.58 -21.16 1.71
C ASP A 134 -16.06 -21.12 2.08
N ARG A 135 -16.37 -21.48 3.34
CA ARG A 135 -17.73 -21.42 3.85
C ARG A 135 -18.26 -19.99 3.88
N ALA A 136 -17.46 -19.06 4.40
CA ALA A 136 -17.85 -17.64 4.46
C ALA A 136 -18.12 -17.07 3.08
N TRP A 137 -17.32 -17.45 2.07
CA TRP A 137 -17.55 -17.07 0.68
C TRP A 137 -18.87 -17.64 0.14
N VAL A 138 -19.06 -18.96 0.24
CA VAL A 138 -20.24 -19.66 -0.30
C VAL A 138 -21.55 -19.22 0.37
N GLU A 139 -21.54 -19.09 1.70
CA GLU A 139 -22.70 -18.66 2.49
C GLU A 139 -22.83 -17.12 2.55
N ARG A 140 -21.84 -16.37 2.02
CA ARG A 140 -21.79 -14.90 2.13
C ARG A 140 -21.91 -14.42 3.58
N ASP A 141 -21.39 -15.24 4.51
CA ASP A 141 -21.55 -15.05 5.96
C ASP A 141 -20.46 -14.13 6.53
N ILE A 142 -20.85 -12.90 6.82
CA ILE A 142 -19.97 -11.89 7.48
C ILE A 142 -20.00 -12.00 9.02
N SER A 143 -20.90 -12.79 9.58
CA SER A 143 -21.16 -12.83 11.04
C SER A 143 -19.97 -13.26 11.92
N PRO A 144 -18.92 -13.95 11.41
CA PRO A 144 -17.72 -14.22 12.19
C PRO A 144 -16.85 -12.98 12.49
N TRP A 145 -17.07 -11.85 11.79
CA TRP A 145 -16.25 -10.65 11.89
C TRP A 145 -17.11 -9.42 12.22
N ASN A 146 -16.94 -8.89 13.43
CA ASN A 146 -17.75 -7.79 13.98
C ASN A 146 -17.13 -6.41 13.70
N VAL A 147 -16.61 -6.21 12.50
CA VAL A 147 -15.88 -4.98 12.10
C VAL A 147 -16.86 -3.83 11.92
N PRO A 148 -16.63 -2.64 12.51
CA PRO A 148 -17.52 -1.49 12.33
C PRO A 148 -17.28 -0.79 11.00
N LEU A 149 -18.33 -0.22 10.44
CA LEU A 149 -18.26 0.79 9.40
C LEU A 149 -18.47 2.16 10.04
N LEU A 150 -17.55 3.07 9.76
CA LEU A 150 -17.58 4.42 10.33
C LEU A 150 -17.92 5.45 9.24
N ARG A 151 -18.62 6.52 9.67
CA ARG A 151 -18.66 7.80 8.96
C ARG A 151 -18.07 8.86 9.89
N ASN A 152 -16.93 9.40 9.50
CA ASN A 152 -16.06 10.22 10.35
C ASN A 152 -15.66 9.44 11.62
N THR A 153 -16.12 9.89 12.80
CA THR A 153 -15.86 9.22 14.08
C THR A 153 -17.04 8.38 14.56
N LYS A 154 -18.18 8.41 13.83
CA LYS A 154 -19.42 7.72 14.25
C LYS A 154 -19.50 6.35 13.60
N GLU A 155 -19.72 5.31 14.40
CA GLU A 155 -20.14 3.99 13.93
C GLU A 155 -21.55 4.08 13.36
N ILE A 156 -21.72 3.62 12.12
CA ILE A 156 -23.01 3.64 11.41
C ILE A 156 -23.55 2.24 11.14
N GLU A 157 -22.69 1.23 11.27
CA GLU A 157 -23.07 -0.17 11.00
C GLU A 157 -22.07 -1.11 11.70
N ARG A 158 -22.56 -2.21 12.31
CA ARG A 158 -21.74 -3.26 12.91
C ARG A 158 -22.52 -4.59 13.00
N PRO A 159 -22.01 -5.68 12.38
CA PRO A 159 -20.85 -5.71 11.50
C PRO A 159 -21.10 -4.98 10.20
N ALA A 160 -20.04 -4.40 9.63
CA ALA A 160 -20.09 -3.83 8.28
C ALA A 160 -20.44 -4.91 7.27
N ASP A 161 -21.39 -4.64 6.37
CA ASP A 161 -21.69 -5.56 5.26
C ASP A 161 -20.54 -5.58 4.26
N GLN A 162 -19.67 -6.58 4.41
CA GLN A 162 -18.51 -6.76 3.57
C GLN A 162 -18.84 -7.20 2.15
N ASN A 163 -20.02 -7.80 1.93
CA ASN A 163 -20.47 -8.19 0.58
C ASN A 163 -20.70 -6.99 -0.34
N SER A 164 -21.04 -5.82 0.24
CA SER A 164 -21.28 -4.61 -0.54
C SER A 164 -20.20 -3.55 -0.39
N ILE A 165 -19.16 -3.80 0.43
CA ILE A 165 -18.25 -2.75 0.89
C ILE A 165 -17.45 -2.11 -0.25
N THR A 166 -16.97 -2.88 -1.23
CA THR A 166 -16.24 -2.36 -2.41
C THR A 166 -17.14 -1.46 -3.25
N LYS A 167 -18.38 -1.89 -3.51
CA LYS A 167 -19.39 -1.11 -4.24
C LYS A 167 -19.71 0.19 -3.50
N ARG A 168 -19.90 0.15 -2.18
CA ARG A 168 -20.17 1.32 -1.33
C ARG A 168 -19.00 2.32 -1.33
N TYR A 169 -17.76 1.84 -1.24
CA TYR A 169 -16.57 2.71 -1.36
C TYR A 169 -16.51 3.41 -2.71
N THR A 170 -16.83 2.68 -3.78
CA THR A 170 -16.89 3.25 -5.14
C THR A 170 -17.94 4.34 -5.25
N GLN A 171 -19.14 4.12 -4.73
CA GLN A 171 -20.24 5.09 -4.74
C GLN A 171 -19.91 6.36 -3.95
N GLU A 172 -19.33 6.22 -2.75
CA GLU A 172 -18.89 7.36 -1.93
C GLU A 172 -17.77 8.15 -2.63
N ALA A 173 -16.83 7.46 -3.30
CA ALA A 173 -15.77 8.09 -4.05
C ALA A 173 -16.32 8.87 -5.27
N GLN A 174 -17.23 8.28 -6.03
CA GLN A 174 -17.89 8.96 -7.15
C GLN A 174 -18.67 10.20 -6.68
N LYS A 175 -19.40 10.09 -5.57
CA LYS A 175 -20.13 11.21 -4.95
C LYS A 175 -19.16 12.33 -4.55
N PHE A 176 -18.03 11.98 -3.92
CA PHE A 176 -17.02 12.95 -3.51
C PHE A 176 -16.43 13.68 -4.73
N ILE A 177 -16.09 12.97 -5.80
CA ILE A 177 -15.55 13.57 -7.03
C ILE A 177 -16.57 14.56 -7.64
N ARG A 178 -17.84 14.14 -7.78
CA ARG A 178 -18.88 15.01 -8.34
C ARG A 178 -19.10 16.28 -7.52
N ASN A 179 -19.05 16.18 -6.19
CA ASN A 179 -19.25 17.30 -5.28
C ASN A 179 -18.07 18.27 -5.22
N ASN A 180 -16.88 17.83 -5.66
CA ASN A 180 -15.65 18.63 -5.59
C ASN A 180 -15.02 18.91 -6.95
N LYS A 181 -15.76 18.71 -8.06
CA LYS A 181 -15.25 18.89 -9.43
C LYS A 181 -14.71 20.30 -9.72
N ASP A 182 -15.19 21.30 -9.02
CA ASP A 182 -14.83 22.71 -9.19
C ASP A 182 -13.71 23.17 -8.24
N ASN A 183 -13.24 22.28 -7.35
CA ASN A 183 -12.21 22.55 -6.36
C ASN A 183 -11.07 21.52 -6.46
N PRO A 184 -9.85 21.85 -6.02
CA PRO A 184 -8.82 20.84 -5.85
C PRO A 184 -9.23 19.83 -4.77
N PHE A 185 -9.00 18.54 -5.03
CA PHE A 185 -9.37 17.50 -4.08
C PHE A 185 -8.31 16.42 -3.96
N PHE A 186 -8.31 15.76 -2.79
CA PHE A 186 -7.53 14.56 -2.51
C PHE A 186 -8.44 13.45 -2.00
N LEU A 187 -8.52 12.39 -2.77
CA LEU A 187 -9.23 11.17 -2.43
C LEU A 187 -8.22 10.05 -2.13
N TYR A 188 -8.16 9.61 -0.87
CA TYR A 188 -7.47 8.38 -0.49
C TYR A 188 -8.50 7.24 -0.45
N LEU A 189 -8.38 6.28 -1.39
CA LEU A 189 -9.31 5.16 -1.55
C LEU A 189 -8.62 3.81 -1.25
N PRO A 190 -8.31 3.51 0.02
CA PRO A 190 -7.71 2.24 0.42
C PRO A 190 -8.77 1.14 0.54
N HIS A 191 -9.06 0.43 -0.55
CA HIS A 191 -9.95 -0.73 -0.51
C HIS A 191 -9.51 -1.73 0.55
N SER A 192 -10.46 -2.35 1.26
CA SER A 192 -10.22 -3.41 2.25
C SER A 192 -9.88 -4.73 1.59
N MET A 193 -10.36 -4.93 0.35
CA MET A 193 -10.10 -6.09 -0.49
C MET A 193 -8.81 -5.87 -1.30
N PRO A 194 -8.11 -6.94 -1.69
CA PRO A 194 -8.42 -8.36 -1.52
C PRO A 194 -7.88 -9.00 -0.24
N HIS A 195 -7.80 -8.28 0.90
CA HIS A 195 -7.48 -8.91 2.18
C HIS A 195 -8.62 -9.88 2.61
N ILE A 196 -8.25 -11.04 3.14
CA ILE A 196 -9.21 -12.02 3.65
C ILE A 196 -9.94 -11.50 4.91
N PRO A 197 -11.19 -11.93 5.15
CA PRO A 197 -12.05 -12.76 4.29
C PRO A 197 -12.45 -12.01 3.03
N LEU A 198 -12.61 -12.76 1.94
CA LEU A 198 -12.98 -12.20 0.64
C LEU A 198 -14.50 -12.12 0.52
N PHE A 199 -14.98 -10.97 0.07
CA PHE A 199 -16.38 -10.72 -0.23
C PHE A 199 -16.49 -9.81 -1.45
N VAL A 200 -17.56 -9.98 -2.20
CA VAL A 200 -17.88 -9.17 -3.40
C VAL A 200 -19.38 -8.88 -3.46
N SER A 201 -19.77 -7.88 -4.23
CA SER A 201 -21.16 -7.62 -4.56
C SER A 201 -21.76 -8.74 -5.43
N ASP A 202 -23.10 -8.79 -5.50
CA ASP A 202 -23.84 -9.84 -6.23
C ASP A 202 -23.40 -9.92 -7.68
N ASP A 203 -23.09 -8.80 -8.31
CA ASP A 203 -22.66 -8.70 -9.71
C ASP A 203 -21.36 -9.48 -10.00
N PHE A 204 -20.52 -9.69 -8.97
CA PHE A 204 -19.24 -10.39 -9.05
C PHE A 204 -19.21 -11.73 -8.33
N TYR A 205 -20.30 -12.09 -7.64
CA TYR A 205 -20.35 -13.32 -6.88
C TYR A 205 -20.35 -14.56 -7.78
N SER A 206 -19.59 -15.56 -7.35
CA SER A 206 -19.61 -16.93 -7.90
C SER A 206 -19.73 -17.91 -6.74
N ASN A 207 -20.57 -18.95 -6.88
CA ASN A 207 -20.71 -19.99 -5.87
C ASN A 207 -19.48 -20.92 -5.76
N ASN A 208 -18.44 -20.68 -6.57
CA ASN A 208 -17.18 -21.42 -6.55
C ASN A 208 -16.14 -20.70 -5.69
N PRO A 209 -15.78 -21.18 -4.49
CA PRO A 209 -14.81 -20.50 -3.63
C PRO A 209 -13.41 -20.46 -4.23
N LYS A 210 -13.10 -21.30 -5.23
CA LYS A 210 -11.81 -21.24 -5.96
C LYS A 210 -11.68 -19.99 -6.84
N GLU A 211 -12.78 -19.30 -7.10
CA GLU A 211 -12.79 -18.04 -7.84
C GLU A 211 -12.77 -16.80 -6.93
N ALA A 212 -12.83 -16.98 -5.60
CA ALA A 212 -13.01 -15.88 -4.66
C ALA A 212 -12.01 -14.73 -4.87
N TYR A 213 -10.72 -15.04 -4.95
CA TYR A 213 -9.69 -14.01 -5.15
C TYR A 213 -9.81 -13.34 -6.53
N ILE A 214 -10.06 -14.13 -7.58
CA ILE A 214 -10.23 -13.64 -8.96
C ILE A 214 -11.37 -12.62 -9.00
N ARG A 215 -12.56 -13.02 -8.50
CA ARG A 215 -13.76 -12.16 -8.50
C ARG A 215 -13.55 -10.88 -7.68
N THR A 216 -12.82 -10.98 -6.59
CA THR A 216 -12.51 -9.82 -5.74
C THR A 216 -11.64 -8.82 -6.49
N ILE A 217 -10.61 -9.26 -7.21
CA ILE A 217 -9.77 -8.35 -8.02
C ILE A 217 -10.56 -7.79 -9.22
N GLU A 218 -11.42 -8.60 -9.85
CA GLU A 218 -12.26 -8.13 -10.96
C GLU A 218 -13.27 -7.05 -10.50
N GLU A 219 -13.84 -7.15 -9.29
CA GLU A 219 -14.69 -6.09 -8.71
C GLU A 219 -13.88 -4.82 -8.41
N ILE A 220 -12.66 -4.95 -7.91
CA ILE A 220 -11.76 -3.82 -7.70
C ILE A 220 -11.42 -3.13 -9.03
N ASP A 221 -11.10 -3.89 -10.05
CA ASP A 221 -10.84 -3.35 -11.40
C ASP A 221 -12.07 -2.59 -11.93
N HIS A 222 -13.27 -3.15 -11.77
CA HIS A 222 -14.52 -2.48 -12.11
C HIS A 222 -14.69 -1.16 -11.33
N SER A 223 -14.42 -1.18 -10.01
CA SER A 223 -14.45 0.03 -9.18
C SER A 223 -13.55 1.13 -9.74
N ILE A 224 -12.32 0.79 -10.13
CA ILE A 224 -11.38 1.73 -10.73
C ILE A 224 -11.91 2.26 -12.06
N GLY A 225 -12.48 1.39 -12.89
CA GLY A 225 -13.17 1.80 -14.12
C GLY A 225 -14.28 2.83 -13.88
N GLN A 226 -15.10 2.63 -12.85
CA GLN A 226 -16.16 3.56 -12.47
C GLN A 226 -15.61 4.91 -11.98
N ILE A 227 -14.50 4.91 -11.25
CA ILE A 227 -13.82 6.15 -10.81
C ILE A 227 -13.27 6.91 -12.02
N LEU A 228 -12.53 6.24 -12.91
CA LEU A 228 -11.98 6.86 -14.12
C LEU A 228 -13.08 7.43 -15.02
N LYS A 229 -14.20 6.69 -15.17
CA LYS A 229 -15.38 7.17 -15.88
C LYS A 229 -15.95 8.45 -15.24
N THR A 230 -16.07 8.48 -13.91
CA THR A 230 -16.58 9.66 -13.18
C THR A 230 -15.67 10.87 -13.37
N LEU A 231 -14.34 10.71 -13.37
CA LEU A 231 -13.41 11.80 -13.64
C LEU A 231 -13.62 12.37 -15.06
N LYS A 232 -13.84 11.51 -16.06
CA LYS A 232 -14.13 11.92 -17.44
C LYS A 232 -15.49 12.64 -17.53
N GLU A 233 -16.55 12.08 -16.93
CA GLU A 233 -17.90 12.66 -16.91
C GLU A 233 -17.97 14.04 -16.25
N THR A 234 -17.15 14.26 -15.22
CA THR A 234 -17.09 15.53 -14.48
C THR A 234 -16.12 16.54 -15.10
N GLY A 235 -15.40 16.15 -16.16
CA GLY A 235 -14.48 17.04 -16.88
C GLY A 235 -13.15 17.29 -16.16
N VAL A 236 -12.86 16.60 -15.05
CA VAL A 236 -11.64 16.82 -14.26
C VAL A 236 -10.52 15.83 -14.58
N ASP A 237 -10.74 14.87 -15.46
CA ASP A 237 -9.82 13.78 -15.80
C ASP A 237 -8.42 14.29 -16.21
N ASN A 238 -8.36 15.29 -17.09
CA ASN A 238 -7.10 15.86 -17.57
C ASN A 238 -6.33 16.65 -16.50
N ASN A 239 -6.96 16.95 -15.37
CA ASN A 239 -6.33 17.65 -14.24
C ASN A 239 -6.27 16.79 -12.97
N THR A 240 -6.37 15.47 -13.12
CA THR A 240 -6.33 14.54 -11.98
C THR A 240 -5.21 13.51 -12.14
N LEU A 241 -4.30 13.47 -11.17
CA LEU A 241 -3.32 12.40 -11.01
C LEU A 241 -3.99 11.22 -10.30
N VAL A 242 -4.03 10.06 -10.94
CA VAL A 242 -4.54 8.81 -10.39
C VAL A 242 -3.38 7.85 -10.16
N ILE A 243 -3.25 7.34 -8.93
CA ILE A 243 -2.24 6.35 -8.56
C ILE A 243 -2.94 5.10 -8.05
N PHE A 244 -2.66 3.96 -8.70
CA PHE A 244 -3.02 2.63 -8.23
C PHE A 244 -1.80 1.94 -7.66
N THR A 245 -1.91 1.36 -6.46
CA THR A 245 -0.85 0.55 -5.83
C THR A 245 -1.41 -0.35 -4.73
N SER A 246 -0.58 -1.23 -4.15
CA SER A 246 -0.89 -2.06 -2.99
C SER A 246 -0.08 -1.62 -1.76
N ASP A 247 -0.59 -1.89 -0.57
CA ASP A 247 0.12 -1.58 0.68
C ASP A 247 1.23 -2.59 1.04
N ASN A 248 1.15 -3.80 0.54
CA ASN A 248 2.20 -4.84 0.63
C ASN A 248 1.91 -5.96 -0.39
N GLY A 249 2.83 -6.92 -0.47
CA GLY A 249 2.65 -8.10 -1.31
C GLY A 249 1.53 -9.04 -0.84
N PRO A 250 1.20 -10.08 -1.63
CA PRO A 250 0.04 -10.94 -1.41
C PRO A 250 0.23 -11.83 -0.19
N TRP A 251 -0.88 -12.25 0.40
CA TRP A 251 -0.84 -13.21 1.50
C TRP A 251 -0.83 -14.65 0.98
N HIS A 252 0.26 -15.38 1.23
CA HIS A 252 0.32 -16.80 0.92
C HIS A 252 -0.36 -17.62 2.02
N LEU A 253 -1.60 -17.99 1.78
CA LEU A 253 -2.42 -18.81 2.65
C LEU A 253 -2.28 -20.30 2.30
N LYS A 254 -2.71 -21.17 3.23
CA LYS A 254 -2.88 -22.59 2.92
C LYS A 254 -3.94 -22.80 1.83
N LEU A 255 -5.04 -22.05 1.89
CA LEU A 255 -6.04 -21.95 0.83
C LEU A 255 -5.54 -20.98 -0.25
N ARG A 256 -4.85 -21.50 -1.25
CA ARG A 256 -4.20 -20.71 -2.30
C ARG A 256 -5.16 -19.84 -3.10
N HIS A 257 -6.38 -20.26 -3.26
CA HIS A 257 -7.41 -19.55 -4.02
C HIS A 257 -8.00 -18.33 -3.27
N HIS A 258 -7.62 -18.12 -2.02
CA HIS A 258 -7.91 -16.87 -1.27
C HIS A 258 -6.71 -15.91 -1.23
N GLY A 259 -5.64 -16.16 -1.98
CA GLY A 259 -4.45 -15.33 -1.98
C GLY A 259 -3.91 -15.04 -3.38
N GLY A 260 -3.19 -13.95 -3.50
CA GLY A 260 -2.61 -13.46 -4.73
C GLY A 260 -1.25 -14.06 -5.06
N SER A 261 -0.66 -13.57 -6.17
CA SER A 261 0.64 -13.97 -6.70
C SER A 261 1.62 -12.81 -6.76
N ALA A 262 2.81 -13.02 -6.21
CA ALA A 262 3.92 -12.07 -6.36
C ALA A 262 4.87 -12.41 -7.52
N LEU A 263 4.61 -13.46 -8.31
CA LEU A 263 5.52 -13.89 -9.37
C LEU A 263 5.89 -12.75 -10.32
N PRO A 264 7.13 -12.74 -10.84
CA PRO A 264 8.23 -13.68 -10.60
C PRO A 264 9.01 -13.45 -9.31
N LEU A 265 8.57 -12.52 -8.45
CA LEU A 265 9.23 -12.11 -7.22
C LEU A 265 9.13 -13.19 -6.14
N ARG A 266 10.19 -13.31 -5.32
CA ARG A 266 10.22 -14.23 -4.20
C ARG A 266 9.51 -13.67 -2.98
N GLY A 267 8.84 -14.54 -2.22
CA GLY A 267 8.19 -14.18 -0.96
C GLY A 267 6.81 -13.58 -1.14
N ALA A 268 6.30 -13.01 -0.05
CA ALA A 268 4.93 -12.51 0.06
C ALA A 268 4.82 -11.65 1.33
N LYS A 269 3.62 -11.24 1.71
CA LYS A 269 3.30 -10.59 3.00
C LYS A 269 4.12 -11.18 4.15
N PHE A 270 4.55 -10.37 5.09
CA PHE A 270 5.42 -10.70 6.23
C PHE A 270 6.89 -10.97 5.88
N SER A 271 7.32 -10.89 4.62
CA SER A 271 8.71 -11.10 4.23
C SER A 271 9.32 -9.87 3.58
N THR A 272 10.64 -9.70 3.73
CA THR A 272 11.42 -8.65 3.09
C THR A 272 12.09 -9.09 1.78
N TRP A 273 11.65 -10.22 1.21
CA TRP A 273 11.88 -10.58 -0.17
C TRP A 273 11.13 -9.61 -1.10
N GLU A 274 11.53 -9.53 -2.35
CA GLU A 274 10.89 -8.61 -3.32
C GLU A 274 9.35 -8.74 -3.31
N GLY A 275 8.82 -9.97 -3.35
CA GLY A 275 7.37 -10.21 -3.39
C GLY A 275 6.59 -9.79 -2.15
N GLY A 276 7.26 -9.43 -1.05
CA GLY A 276 6.59 -8.88 0.12
C GLY A 276 6.43 -7.36 0.10
N MET A 277 7.27 -6.66 -0.66
CA MET A 277 7.35 -5.20 -0.60
C MET A 277 7.34 -4.50 -1.97
N ARG A 278 7.74 -5.18 -3.06
CA ARG A 278 7.61 -4.65 -4.41
C ARG A 278 6.19 -4.93 -4.91
N VAL A 279 5.46 -3.86 -5.22
CA VAL A 279 4.01 -3.91 -5.47
C VAL A 279 3.65 -3.37 -6.85
N PRO A 280 2.55 -3.84 -7.46
CA PRO A 280 2.11 -3.32 -8.74
C PRO A 280 1.70 -1.86 -8.57
N THR A 281 2.21 -0.99 -9.46
CA THR A 281 1.90 0.44 -9.38
C THR A 281 1.71 1.01 -10.77
N ILE A 282 0.61 1.74 -10.94
CA ILE A 282 0.26 2.45 -12.17
C ILE A 282 -0.05 3.90 -11.79
N MET A 283 0.53 4.85 -12.52
CA MET A 283 0.30 6.27 -12.34
C MET A 283 -0.20 6.87 -13.65
N ARG A 284 -1.31 7.58 -13.61
CA ARG A 284 -1.96 8.17 -14.79
C ARG A 284 -2.31 9.63 -14.54
N TRP A 285 -1.89 10.47 -15.46
CA TRP A 285 -2.33 11.86 -15.55
C TRP A 285 -2.29 12.28 -17.03
N PRO A 286 -3.43 12.35 -17.72
CA PRO A 286 -3.46 12.64 -19.13
C PRO A 286 -2.72 13.94 -19.48
N GLY A 287 -1.87 13.89 -20.51
CA GLY A 287 -1.06 15.03 -20.94
C GLY A 287 0.08 15.45 -20.02
N LYS A 288 0.29 14.77 -18.88
CA LYS A 288 1.37 15.05 -17.93
C LYS A 288 2.28 13.84 -17.69
N ILE A 289 1.73 12.64 -17.70
CA ILE A 289 2.46 11.37 -17.60
C ILE A 289 2.42 10.71 -18.98
N PRO A 290 3.56 10.30 -19.55
CA PRO A 290 3.60 9.69 -20.88
C PRO A 290 2.79 8.38 -20.91
N ALA A 291 1.84 8.30 -21.84
CA ALA A 291 0.99 7.13 -22.02
C ALA A 291 1.77 5.90 -22.48
N GLY A 292 1.42 4.71 -21.96
CA GLY A 292 2.03 3.43 -22.31
C GLY A 292 3.49 3.26 -21.86
N SER A 293 3.99 4.16 -21.01
CA SER A 293 5.40 4.14 -20.59
C SER A 293 5.66 3.21 -19.40
N VAL A 294 6.93 2.89 -19.18
CA VAL A 294 7.39 2.01 -18.10
C VAL A 294 8.56 2.65 -17.37
N CYS A 295 8.42 2.85 -16.07
CA CYS A 295 9.50 3.26 -15.18
C CYS A 295 10.09 2.05 -14.46
N LYS A 296 11.42 1.86 -14.57
CA LYS A 296 12.21 0.82 -13.90
C LYS A 296 13.08 1.37 -12.78
N GLU A 297 12.98 2.64 -12.50
CA GLU A 297 13.73 3.30 -11.42
C GLU A 297 13.07 3.00 -10.07
N ILE A 298 13.89 2.91 -9.01
CA ILE A 298 13.40 2.69 -7.65
C ILE A 298 12.55 3.88 -7.22
N ALA A 299 11.33 3.61 -6.81
CA ALA A 299 10.43 4.56 -6.16
C ALA A 299 9.68 3.86 -5.02
N ALA A 300 9.22 4.61 -4.05
CA ALA A 300 8.57 4.05 -2.87
C ALA A 300 7.34 4.84 -2.43
N ALA A 301 6.48 4.22 -1.64
CA ALA A 301 5.26 4.84 -1.16
C ALA A 301 5.51 6.13 -0.34
N CYS A 302 6.66 6.27 0.34
CA CYS A 302 7.03 7.50 1.03
C CYS A 302 7.24 8.70 0.08
N ASP A 303 7.50 8.47 -1.20
CA ASP A 303 7.77 9.52 -2.18
C ASP A 303 6.52 10.28 -2.60
N ILE A 304 5.35 9.70 -2.34
CA ILE A 304 4.07 10.30 -2.70
C ILE A 304 3.86 11.62 -1.97
N LEU A 305 4.16 11.70 -0.67
CA LEU A 305 4.02 12.93 0.12
C LEU A 305 4.86 14.10 -0.45
N PRO A 306 6.19 14.01 -0.60
CA PRO A 306 6.97 15.12 -1.14
C PRO A 306 6.69 15.41 -2.62
N THR A 307 6.25 14.41 -3.40
CA THR A 307 5.84 14.62 -4.78
C THR A 307 4.55 15.44 -4.84
N PHE A 308 3.56 15.12 -4.00
CA PHE A 308 2.31 15.89 -3.92
C PHE A 308 2.55 17.30 -3.38
N ALA A 309 3.40 17.46 -2.37
CA ALA A 309 3.80 18.76 -1.88
C ALA A 309 4.39 19.63 -3.01
N LYS A 310 5.28 19.07 -3.82
CA LYS A 310 5.88 19.77 -4.98
C LYS A 310 4.82 20.15 -6.01
N LEU A 311 3.92 19.24 -6.38
CA LEU A 311 2.87 19.47 -7.37
C LEU A 311 1.86 20.53 -6.90
N ALA A 312 1.48 20.48 -5.63
CA ALA A 312 0.55 21.44 -5.02
C ALA A 312 1.24 22.75 -4.58
N LYS A 313 2.56 22.89 -4.75
CA LYS A 313 3.35 24.03 -4.25
C LYS A 313 3.18 24.23 -2.73
N ALA A 314 3.07 23.12 -2.00
CA ALA A 314 2.98 23.10 -0.55
C ALA A 314 4.36 22.92 0.08
N GLU A 315 4.51 23.36 1.32
CA GLU A 315 5.72 23.15 2.10
C GLU A 315 5.81 21.72 2.63
N LEU A 316 7.02 21.21 2.72
CA LEU A 316 7.28 19.92 3.36
C LEU A 316 7.19 20.05 4.89
N PRO A 317 6.94 18.93 5.60
CA PRO A 317 7.01 18.92 7.06
C PRO A 317 8.35 19.47 7.57
N LYS A 318 8.33 20.15 8.70
CA LYS A 318 9.56 20.64 9.36
C LYS A 318 10.42 19.51 9.91
N HIS A 319 9.80 18.41 10.32
CA HIS A 319 10.51 17.22 10.75
C HIS A 319 11.01 16.40 9.57
N LYS A 320 12.03 15.59 9.81
CA LYS A 320 12.64 14.75 8.79
C LYS A 320 11.65 13.73 8.23
N ILE A 321 11.61 13.64 6.90
CA ILE A 321 10.95 12.59 6.13
C ILE A 321 11.98 11.81 5.30
N ASP A 322 11.64 10.63 4.81
CA ASP A 322 12.53 9.76 4.02
C ASP A 322 12.21 9.81 2.53
N GLY A 323 10.97 10.10 2.20
CA GLY A 323 10.48 10.21 0.83
C GLY A 323 11.13 11.36 0.07
N LYS A 324 11.19 11.22 -1.24
CA LYS A 324 11.75 12.20 -2.17
C LYS A 324 10.79 12.47 -3.31
N ASN A 325 10.90 13.66 -3.91
CA ASN A 325 10.10 13.98 -5.08
C ASN A 325 10.49 13.12 -6.28
N ILE A 326 9.53 12.33 -6.80
CA ILE A 326 9.69 11.47 -7.97
C ILE A 326 8.95 11.99 -9.19
N TRP A 327 8.52 13.26 -9.19
CA TRP A 327 7.85 13.84 -10.34
C TRP A 327 8.67 13.73 -11.65
N PRO A 328 10.00 13.91 -11.67
CA PRO A 328 10.80 13.71 -12.87
C PRO A 328 10.65 12.30 -13.47
N LEU A 329 10.53 11.25 -12.63
CA LEU A 329 10.25 9.89 -13.09
C LEU A 329 8.84 9.77 -13.66
N MET A 330 7.86 10.34 -12.98
CA MET A 330 6.45 10.26 -13.35
C MET A 330 6.16 11.02 -14.65
N SER A 331 6.79 12.19 -14.84
CA SER A 331 6.63 13.01 -16.05
C SER A 331 7.41 12.47 -17.25
N GLY A 332 8.22 11.42 -17.08
CA GLY A 332 9.02 10.87 -18.16
C GLY A 332 10.15 11.81 -18.61
N GLU A 333 10.68 12.63 -17.70
CA GLU A 333 11.82 13.52 -18.00
C GLU A 333 13.00 12.71 -18.52
N ILE A 334 13.62 13.18 -19.60
CA ILE A 334 14.72 12.47 -20.26
C ILE A 334 15.88 12.28 -19.27
N ASN A 335 16.36 11.04 -19.17
CA ASN A 335 17.44 10.63 -18.26
C ASN A 335 17.12 10.80 -16.77
N ALA A 336 15.85 10.98 -16.38
CA ALA A 336 15.47 10.99 -14.99
C ALA A 336 15.91 9.69 -14.29
N LYS A 337 16.55 9.82 -13.14
CA LYS A 337 16.99 8.72 -12.29
C LYS A 337 16.30 8.78 -10.96
N SER A 338 16.19 7.63 -10.31
CA SER A 338 15.71 7.57 -8.94
C SER A 338 16.45 8.54 -8.05
N PRO A 339 15.78 9.37 -7.25
CA PRO A 339 16.43 10.18 -6.24
C PRO A 339 16.98 9.32 -5.08
N HIS A 340 16.63 8.02 -5.02
CA HIS A 340 17.11 7.08 -4.02
C HIS A 340 18.35 6.34 -4.50
N THR A 341 19.48 6.52 -3.81
CA THR A 341 20.66 5.67 -3.97
C THR A 341 20.37 4.27 -3.42
N ASP A 342 19.65 4.21 -2.31
CA ASP A 342 19.34 3.00 -1.55
C ASP A 342 17.87 2.94 -1.15
N PHE A 343 17.32 1.73 -1.11
CA PHE A 343 16.03 1.42 -0.50
C PHE A 343 16.23 0.43 0.65
N TYR A 344 15.56 0.64 1.79
CA TYR A 344 15.78 -0.11 3.03
C TYR A 344 14.55 -0.94 3.40
N TYR A 345 14.76 -2.20 3.70
CA TYR A 345 13.69 -3.14 4.04
C TYR A 345 13.63 -3.37 5.54
N TYR A 346 12.57 -2.87 6.17
CA TYR A 346 12.35 -3.06 7.59
C TYR A 346 11.30 -4.14 7.88
N ARG A 347 11.51 -4.87 8.98
CA ARG A 347 10.51 -5.74 9.60
C ARG A 347 10.44 -5.45 11.09
N GLY A 348 9.33 -4.86 11.54
CA GLY A 348 9.29 -4.22 12.85
C GLY A 348 10.33 -3.10 12.91
N ASN A 349 11.06 -3.02 14.00
CA ASN A 349 12.17 -2.06 14.17
C ASN A 349 13.52 -2.54 13.58
N GLY A 350 13.55 -3.71 12.96
CA GLY A 350 14.80 -4.30 12.47
C GLY A 350 14.99 -4.11 10.97
N LEU A 351 16.13 -3.51 10.59
CA LEU A 351 16.59 -3.49 9.21
C LEU A 351 16.92 -4.92 8.76
N ARG A 352 16.43 -5.32 7.58
CA ARG A 352 16.53 -6.69 7.06
C ARG A 352 17.24 -6.80 5.73
N ALA A 353 17.17 -5.76 4.91
CA ALA A 353 17.89 -5.70 3.65
C ALA A 353 18.08 -4.25 3.20
N ILE A 354 19.01 -4.07 2.27
CA ILE A 354 19.22 -2.85 1.51
C ILE A 354 19.26 -3.20 0.02
N ARG A 355 18.59 -2.41 -0.82
CA ARG A 355 18.74 -2.43 -2.27
C ARG A 355 19.44 -1.16 -2.74
N SER A 356 20.44 -1.33 -3.63
CA SER A 356 21.14 -0.25 -4.32
C SER A 356 21.30 -0.62 -5.79
N GLY A 357 20.62 0.12 -6.66
CA GLY A 357 20.54 -0.27 -8.07
C GLY A 357 20.05 -1.72 -8.24
N ASN A 358 20.87 -2.56 -8.88
CA ASN A 358 20.54 -3.97 -9.11
C ASN A 358 20.92 -4.90 -7.94
N TRP A 359 21.66 -4.41 -6.95
CA TRP A 359 22.13 -5.23 -5.83
C TRP A 359 21.17 -5.16 -4.65
N LYS A 360 20.85 -6.32 -4.07
CA LYS A 360 20.11 -6.43 -2.82
C LYS A 360 20.87 -7.31 -1.83
N LEU A 361 21.22 -6.71 -0.68
CA LEU A 361 21.89 -7.37 0.43
C LEU A 361 20.88 -7.63 1.54
N HIS A 362 20.68 -8.89 1.91
CA HIS A 362 19.96 -9.27 3.12
C HIS A 362 20.90 -9.28 4.32
N ILE A 363 20.48 -8.60 5.42
CA ILE A 363 21.29 -8.34 6.62
C ILE A 363 20.90 -9.25 7.78
N GLY A 364 19.89 -10.04 7.63
CA GLY A 364 19.44 -10.97 8.66
C GLY A 364 18.32 -11.86 8.17
N ASN A 365 18.26 -13.06 8.70
CA ASN A 365 17.30 -14.04 8.23
C ASN A 365 15.88 -13.70 8.68
N ASN A 366 14.94 -13.90 7.75
CA ASN A 366 13.51 -13.90 8.01
C ASN A 366 13.02 -15.16 8.79
N ASN A 367 13.91 -16.02 9.26
CA ASN A 367 13.54 -17.30 9.86
C ASN A 367 13.33 -17.18 11.38
N LYS A 368 12.09 -17.28 11.85
CA LYS A 368 11.69 -17.19 13.27
C LYS A 368 12.36 -18.22 14.22
N LYS A 369 12.96 -19.29 13.66
CA LYS A 369 13.47 -20.43 14.46
C LYS A 369 14.91 -20.26 14.99
N GLN A 370 15.65 -19.23 14.54
CA GLN A 370 17.05 -19.05 14.95
C GLN A 370 17.23 -17.71 15.68
N LYS A 371 16.97 -17.71 16.99
CA LYS A 371 17.06 -16.50 17.83
C LYS A 371 18.48 -16.06 18.21
N THR A 372 19.53 -16.83 17.92
CA THR A 372 20.84 -16.67 18.56
C THR A 372 22.06 -16.67 17.66
N LYS A 373 21.94 -16.78 16.32
CA LYS A 373 23.10 -16.69 15.40
C LYS A 373 22.95 -15.50 14.47
N GLN A 374 24.00 -14.69 14.40
CA GLN A 374 24.18 -13.71 13.33
C GLN A 374 24.21 -14.49 12.01
N LEU A 375 23.20 -14.26 11.19
CA LEU A 375 23.00 -15.07 9.99
C LEU A 375 23.83 -14.49 8.85
N PRO A 376 24.31 -15.33 7.93
CA PRO A 376 25.16 -14.89 6.87
C PRO A 376 24.46 -13.81 6.04
N LEU A 377 25.23 -12.81 5.66
CA LEU A 377 24.79 -11.82 4.67
C LEU A 377 24.64 -12.55 3.33
N THR A 378 23.52 -12.32 2.64
CA THR A 378 23.28 -12.89 1.31
C THR A 378 23.03 -11.78 0.29
N LEU A 379 23.66 -11.86 -0.86
CA LEU A 379 23.62 -10.83 -1.90
C LEU A 379 22.99 -11.38 -3.18
N TYR A 380 22.07 -10.62 -3.75
CA TYR A 380 21.39 -10.96 -5.01
C TYR A 380 21.54 -9.83 -6.02
N ASN A 381 21.67 -10.20 -7.30
CA ASN A 381 21.59 -9.26 -8.42
C ASN A 381 20.20 -9.35 -9.03
N LEU A 382 19.32 -8.39 -8.74
CA LEU A 382 17.91 -8.42 -9.14
C LEU A 382 17.67 -8.27 -10.65
N GLU A 383 18.65 -7.78 -11.41
CA GLU A 383 18.56 -7.72 -12.87
C GLU A 383 18.72 -9.13 -13.49
N LYS A 384 19.62 -9.95 -12.90
CA LYS A 384 19.91 -11.30 -13.39
C LYS A 384 19.11 -12.38 -12.68
N ASP A 385 18.64 -12.09 -11.46
CA ASP A 385 17.95 -13.02 -10.56
C ASP A 385 16.87 -12.30 -9.76
N ILE A 386 15.80 -11.89 -10.45
CA ILE A 386 14.67 -11.19 -9.84
C ILE A 386 13.96 -12.03 -8.75
N SER A 387 14.14 -13.36 -8.81
CA SER A 387 13.55 -14.32 -7.87
C SER A 387 14.43 -14.59 -6.65
N GLU A 388 15.58 -13.91 -6.49
CA GLU A 388 16.47 -14.00 -5.34
C GLU A 388 16.85 -15.45 -4.96
N LYS A 389 17.21 -16.27 -5.97
CA LYS A 389 17.53 -17.70 -5.81
C LYS A 389 19.02 -17.95 -5.60
N ASN A 390 19.90 -17.14 -6.22
CA ASN A 390 21.33 -17.36 -6.31
C ASN A 390 22.08 -16.35 -5.44
N ASP A 391 22.54 -16.78 -4.27
CA ASP A 391 23.41 -15.96 -3.42
C ASP A 391 24.80 -15.83 -4.04
N VAL A 392 25.21 -14.60 -4.31
CA VAL A 392 26.50 -14.27 -4.90
C VAL A 392 27.44 -13.50 -3.94
N ALA A 393 27.12 -13.46 -2.64
CA ALA A 393 27.88 -12.72 -1.62
C ALA A 393 29.37 -13.10 -1.61
N ALA A 394 29.67 -14.40 -1.65
CA ALA A 394 31.06 -14.89 -1.60
C ALA A 394 31.94 -14.33 -2.74
N LYS A 395 31.37 -14.10 -3.91
CA LYS A 395 32.07 -13.58 -5.09
C LYS A 395 32.10 -12.05 -5.19
N ASN A 396 31.39 -11.32 -4.28
CA ASN A 396 31.19 -9.88 -4.36
C ASN A 396 31.37 -9.18 -3.01
N GLN A 397 32.41 -9.53 -2.25
CA GLN A 397 32.64 -9.04 -0.87
C GLN A 397 32.74 -7.51 -0.77
N ALA A 398 33.32 -6.84 -1.77
CA ALA A 398 33.38 -5.39 -1.80
C ALA A 398 31.98 -4.74 -1.82
N VAL A 399 31.06 -5.30 -2.61
CA VAL A 399 29.65 -4.87 -2.67
C VAL A 399 28.96 -5.13 -1.34
N VAL A 400 29.12 -6.33 -0.76
CA VAL A 400 28.57 -6.70 0.55
C VAL A 400 28.99 -5.71 1.61
N ASN A 401 30.30 -5.43 1.74
CA ASN A 401 30.85 -4.53 2.74
C ASN A 401 30.33 -3.08 2.58
N SER A 402 30.28 -2.60 1.33
CA SER A 402 29.78 -1.27 1.02
C SER A 402 28.29 -1.12 1.39
N LEU A 403 27.45 -2.06 0.97
CA LEU A 403 26.02 -2.05 1.27
C LEU A 403 25.74 -2.20 2.76
N TYR A 404 26.47 -3.08 3.44
CA TYR A 404 26.31 -3.30 4.87
C TYR A 404 26.63 -2.03 5.68
N LYS A 405 27.76 -1.37 5.35
CA LYS A 405 28.15 -0.10 5.98
C LYS A 405 27.06 0.98 5.82
N ARG A 406 26.53 1.14 4.60
CA ARG A 406 25.47 2.13 4.33
C ARG A 406 24.17 1.79 5.06
N ALA A 407 23.83 0.50 5.11
CA ALA A 407 22.66 0.02 5.81
C ALA A 407 22.73 0.32 7.32
N GLN A 408 23.90 0.07 7.95
CA GLN A 408 24.10 0.38 9.36
C GLN A 408 24.04 1.88 9.64
N ALA A 409 24.65 2.70 8.79
CA ALA A 409 24.64 4.16 8.94
C ALA A 409 23.20 4.71 8.87
N PHE A 410 22.41 4.24 7.92
CA PHE A 410 21.00 4.65 7.81
C PHE A 410 20.15 4.17 9.00
N ASP A 411 20.33 2.92 9.44
CA ASP A 411 19.58 2.37 10.58
C ASP A 411 19.86 3.13 11.87
N MET A 412 21.11 3.54 12.08
CA MET A 412 21.53 4.38 13.21
C MET A 412 20.87 5.77 13.12
N GLU A 413 20.96 6.41 11.98
CA GLU A 413 20.35 7.72 11.73
C GLU A 413 18.83 7.68 11.95
N LEU A 414 18.15 6.67 11.38
CA LEU A 414 16.71 6.51 11.51
C LEU A 414 16.30 6.35 12.98
N LYS A 415 17.00 5.51 13.74
CA LYS A 415 16.71 5.28 15.16
C LYS A 415 16.95 6.51 16.02
N THR A 416 18.00 7.29 15.73
CA THR A 416 18.29 8.55 16.44
C THR A 416 17.19 9.59 16.22
N ASN A 417 16.56 9.60 15.04
CA ASN A 417 15.52 10.56 14.66
C ASN A 417 14.11 9.92 14.65
N ALA A 418 13.93 8.78 15.32
CA ALA A 418 12.62 8.14 15.43
C ALA A 418 11.71 8.90 16.39
N ARG A 419 10.44 9.00 16.02
CA ARG A 419 9.40 9.64 16.80
C ARG A 419 8.43 8.58 17.36
N PRO A 420 7.87 8.77 18.56
CA PRO A 420 6.98 7.79 19.14
C PRO A 420 5.63 7.76 18.44
N PRO A 421 4.92 6.61 18.45
CA PRO A 421 3.52 6.58 18.03
C PRO A 421 2.68 7.41 18.98
N GLY A 422 1.53 7.87 18.50
CA GLY A 422 0.50 8.44 19.37
C GLY A 422 -0.02 7.38 20.32
N LYS A 423 -0.31 7.79 21.56
CA LYS A 423 -0.87 6.93 22.60
C LYS A 423 -2.04 7.64 23.30
N ILE A 424 -3.03 6.88 23.72
CA ILE A 424 -4.05 7.35 24.66
C ILE A 424 -3.60 6.94 26.06
N ASN A 425 -3.62 7.91 26.96
CA ASN A 425 -3.30 7.68 28.39
C ASN A 425 -4.45 6.92 29.06
#